data_f44b5821608276b7b69ff7ce19347b5d
#
_entry.id   f44b5821608276b7b69ff7ce19347b5d
#
_cell.length_a   1.000
_cell.length_b   1.000
_cell.length_c   1.000
_cell.angle_alpha   90.00
_cell.angle_beta   90.00
_cell.angle_gamma   90.00
#
_symmetry.space_group_name_H-M   'P 1'
#
loop_
_entity.id
_entity.type
_entity.pdbx_description
1 polymer ?
#
loop_
_entity_poly.entity_id
_entity_poly.type
_entity_poly.pdbx_seq_one_letter_code
_entity_poly.pdbx_strand_id
1 'polypeptide(L)'
;MIKDKLTELYKALKEDESLSGISIKSFERPDTLGDDETSIVIIPVGPPIQTAHGSNTSLAKTFLYQINVESTNRVECKELQGRIEKIMEDQGFYQTEGGLDQWIPDIKRYVDARTYKGRSALYEEY
;
A
#
# COMPACT_ATOMS: atom_id res chain seq x y z
N MET A 1 -11.34 -17.47 -12.39
CA MET A 1 -9.95 -16.95 -12.32
C MET A 1 -9.73 -16.23 -11.02
N ILE A 2 -8.61 -16.45 -10.38
CA ILE A 2 -8.29 -15.77 -9.13
C ILE A 2 -7.92 -14.30 -9.39
N LYS A 3 -8.38 -13.41 -8.52
CA LYS A 3 -8.03 -12.00 -8.56
C LYS A 3 -6.81 -11.73 -7.68
N ASP A 4 -6.07 -10.68 -8.00
CA ASP A 4 -4.94 -10.24 -7.21
C ASP A 4 -5.19 -8.84 -6.64
N LYS A 5 -5.37 -8.75 -5.32
CA LYS A 5 -5.66 -7.48 -4.66
C LYS A 5 -4.49 -6.49 -4.79
N LEU A 6 -3.25 -6.97 -4.80
CA LEU A 6 -2.09 -6.10 -5.00
C LEU A 6 -2.17 -5.36 -6.34
N THR A 7 -2.54 -6.06 -7.40
CA THR A 7 -2.72 -5.46 -8.73
C THR A 7 -3.82 -4.40 -8.72
N GLU A 8 -4.93 -4.68 -8.05
CA GLU A 8 -6.05 -3.73 -7.95
C GLU A 8 -5.64 -2.46 -7.22
N LEU A 9 -4.92 -2.59 -6.09
CA LEU A 9 -4.46 -1.45 -5.31
C LEU A 9 -3.38 -0.65 -6.04
N TYR A 10 -2.43 -1.34 -6.66
CA TYR A 10 -1.40 -0.71 -7.48
C TYR A 10 -2.04 0.16 -8.57
N LYS A 11 -3.02 -0.39 -9.25
CA LYS A 11 -3.75 0.31 -10.32
C LYS A 11 -4.49 1.53 -9.79
N ALA A 12 -5.17 1.40 -8.64
CA ALA A 12 -5.88 2.50 -8.02
C ALA A 12 -4.93 3.65 -7.66
N LEU A 13 -3.76 3.35 -7.10
CA LEU A 13 -2.75 4.34 -6.78
C LEU A 13 -2.17 4.99 -8.04
N LYS A 14 -1.89 4.17 -9.04
CA LYS A 14 -1.25 4.63 -10.28
C LYS A 14 -2.15 5.54 -11.11
N GLU A 15 -3.44 5.29 -11.10
CA GLU A 15 -4.43 6.06 -11.86
C GLU A 15 -4.88 7.35 -11.17
N ASP A 16 -4.60 7.51 -9.89
CA ASP A 16 -5.04 8.70 -9.14
C ASP A 16 -4.18 9.91 -9.48
N GLU A 17 -4.83 10.99 -9.89
CA GLU A 17 -4.15 12.22 -10.31
C GLU A 17 -3.36 12.87 -9.18
N SER A 18 -3.78 12.68 -7.93
CA SER A 18 -3.09 13.27 -6.78
C SER A 18 -1.68 12.70 -6.55
N LEU A 19 -1.38 11.56 -7.17
CA LEU A 19 -0.07 10.91 -7.11
C LEU A 19 0.67 10.97 -8.45
N SER A 20 0.21 11.79 -9.37
CA SER A 20 0.81 11.94 -10.69
C SER A 20 2.27 12.36 -10.61
N GLY A 21 3.12 11.73 -11.42
CA GLY A 21 4.56 12.03 -11.47
C GLY A 21 5.39 11.38 -10.37
N ILE A 22 4.77 10.68 -9.43
CA ILE A 22 5.48 9.96 -8.36
C ILE A 22 5.71 8.52 -8.81
N SER A 23 6.90 7.98 -8.54
CA SER A 23 7.20 6.57 -8.82
C SER A 23 6.41 5.68 -7.86
N ILE A 24 5.60 4.77 -8.41
CA ILE A 24 4.80 3.81 -7.64
C ILE A 24 5.17 2.41 -8.11
N LYS A 25 5.63 1.56 -7.21
CA LYS A 25 6.06 0.18 -7.50
C LYS A 25 5.55 -0.78 -6.44
N SER A 26 5.57 -2.06 -6.80
CA SER A 26 5.28 -3.14 -5.87
C SER A 26 6.58 -3.78 -5.40
N PHE A 27 6.62 -4.19 -4.15
CA PHE A 27 7.69 -4.92 -3.47
C PHE A 27 8.93 -4.11 -3.15
N GLU A 28 9.53 -3.39 -4.10
CA GLU A 28 10.75 -2.65 -3.83
C GLU A 28 10.87 -1.38 -4.67
N ARG A 29 11.66 -0.45 -4.15
CA ARG A 29 11.99 0.79 -4.85
C ARG A 29 12.94 0.46 -6.02
N PRO A 30 12.71 1.00 -7.23
CA PRO A 30 13.60 0.72 -8.36
C PRO A 30 15.03 1.21 -8.11
N ASP A 31 16.02 0.37 -8.41
CA ASP A 31 17.44 0.74 -8.30
C ASP A 31 17.82 1.88 -9.24
N THR A 32 17.10 2.02 -10.35
CA THR A 32 17.34 3.07 -11.35
C THR A 32 16.78 4.43 -10.95
N LEU A 33 15.96 4.49 -9.89
CA LEU A 33 15.41 5.74 -9.39
C LEU A 33 16.49 6.52 -8.64
N GLY A 34 16.61 7.83 -8.92
CA GLY A 34 17.59 8.68 -8.26
C GLY A 34 17.43 8.72 -6.75
N ASP A 35 18.53 8.93 -6.02
CA ASP A 35 18.53 8.93 -4.55
C ASP A 35 17.65 10.03 -3.96
N ASP A 36 17.46 11.13 -4.66
CA ASP A 36 16.64 12.26 -4.24
C ASP A 36 15.19 12.18 -4.74
N GLU A 37 14.85 11.18 -5.52
CA GLU A 37 13.50 11.03 -6.04
C GLU A 37 12.57 10.35 -5.03
N THR A 38 11.36 10.88 -4.92
CA THR A 38 10.33 10.34 -4.04
C THR A 38 9.75 9.07 -4.62
N SER A 39 9.47 8.09 -3.78
CA SER A 39 8.90 6.82 -4.19
C SER A 39 7.78 6.36 -3.28
N ILE A 40 6.84 5.63 -3.86
CA ILE A 40 5.77 4.93 -3.16
C ILE A 40 5.92 3.44 -3.51
N VAL A 41 6.00 2.59 -2.49
CA VAL A 41 6.13 1.15 -2.68
C VAL A 41 5.03 0.45 -1.89
N ILE A 42 4.25 -0.41 -2.55
CA ILE A 42 3.23 -1.22 -1.92
C ILE A 42 3.74 -2.67 -1.77
N ILE A 43 3.60 -3.21 -0.56
CA ILE A 43 4.13 -4.53 -0.22
C ILE A 43 3.05 -5.33 0.53
N PRO A 44 2.74 -6.57 0.08
CA PRO A 44 1.88 -7.43 0.90
C PRO A 44 2.60 -7.83 2.17
N VAL A 45 1.92 -7.74 3.31
CA VAL A 45 2.48 -8.16 4.60
C VAL A 45 2.41 -9.69 4.72
N GLY A 46 1.43 -10.29 4.04
CA GLY A 46 1.27 -11.73 3.99
C GLY A 46 0.24 -12.11 2.93
N PRO A 47 -0.04 -13.39 2.75
CA PRO A 47 -1.08 -13.81 1.82
C PRO A 47 -2.47 -13.46 2.34
N PRO A 48 -3.49 -13.47 1.45
CA PRO A 48 -4.87 -13.25 1.88
C PRO A 48 -5.29 -14.26 2.96
N ILE A 49 -6.05 -13.79 3.94
CA ILE A 49 -6.50 -14.60 5.07
C ILE A 49 -7.99 -14.89 4.93
N GLN A 50 -8.37 -16.16 5.08
CA GLN A 50 -9.77 -16.58 5.02
C GLN A 50 -10.58 -15.92 6.14
N THR A 51 -11.76 -15.43 5.78
CA THR A 51 -12.69 -14.80 6.73
C THR A 51 -14.13 -15.01 6.24
N ALA A 52 -15.11 -14.63 7.07
CA ALA A 52 -16.54 -14.74 6.76
C ALA A 52 -16.92 -16.15 6.28
N HIS A 53 -16.76 -17.14 7.16
CA HIS A 53 -17.04 -18.53 6.85
C HIS A 53 -18.56 -18.80 6.77
N GLY A 54 -18.94 -19.63 5.79
CA GLY A 54 -20.30 -20.17 5.68
C GLY A 54 -20.23 -21.58 5.12
N SER A 55 -21.01 -22.53 5.69
CA SER A 55 -21.02 -23.94 5.27
C SER A 55 -19.62 -24.55 5.20
N ASN A 56 -18.76 -24.22 6.17
CA ASN A 56 -17.35 -24.66 6.27
C ASN A 56 -16.45 -24.13 5.12
N THR A 57 -16.90 -23.10 4.42
CA THR A 57 -16.15 -22.50 3.32
C THR A 57 -15.92 -21.02 3.63
N SER A 58 -14.72 -20.52 3.31
CA SER A 58 -14.44 -19.10 3.41
C SER A 58 -15.20 -18.34 2.32
N LEU A 59 -15.95 -17.30 2.71
CA LEU A 59 -16.73 -16.48 1.78
C LEU A 59 -16.01 -15.20 1.37
N ALA A 60 -14.95 -14.82 2.08
CA ALA A 60 -14.19 -13.60 1.80
C ALA A 60 -12.75 -13.75 2.26
N LYS A 61 -11.92 -12.79 1.89
CA LYS A 61 -10.52 -12.70 2.30
C LYS A 61 -10.24 -11.37 2.97
N THR A 62 -9.34 -11.38 3.94
CA THR A 62 -8.79 -10.19 4.57
C THR A 62 -7.36 -9.99 4.06
N PHE A 63 -7.01 -8.75 3.80
CA PHE A 63 -5.70 -8.39 3.25
C PHE A 63 -4.98 -7.40 4.16
N LEU A 64 -3.66 -7.48 4.17
CA LEU A 64 -2.81 -6.56 4.90
C LEU A 64 -1.67 -6.11 3.98
N TYR A 65 -1.60 -4.80 3.73
CA TYR A 65 -0.56 -4.21 2.87
C TYR A 65 0.18 -3.12 3.62
N GLN A 66 1.46 -3.01 3.35
CA GLN A 66 2.28 -1.91 3.82
C GLN A 66 2.58 -0.99 2.64
N ILE A 67 2.44 0.31 2.85
CA ILE A 67 2.76 1.31 1.84
C ILE A 67 3.85 2.21 2.40
N ASN A 68 5.01 2.19 1.73
CA ASN A 68 6.18 2.97 2.11
C ASN A 68 6.29 4.19 1.21
N VAL A 69 6.37 5.37 1.81
CA VAL A 69 6.70 6.59 1.09
C VAL A 69 8.09 7.03 1.54
N GLU A 70 9.01 7.17 0.58
CA GLU A 70 10.38 7.64 0.83
C GLU A 70 10.61 8.95 0.12
N SER A 71 11.12 9.95 0.83
CA SER A 71 11.41 11.28 0.29
C SER A 71 12.54 11.93 1.09
N THR A 72 13.26 12.84 0.44
CA THR A 72 14.22 13.71 1.12
C THR A 72 13.53 14.81 1.93
N ASN A 73 12.20 14.94 1.79
CA ASN A 73 11.39 15.93 2.50
C ASN A 73 10.33 15.20 3.34
N ARG A 74 10.46 15.33 4.68
CA ARG A 74 9.54 14.66 5.60
C ARG A 74 8.08 15.06 5.41
N VAL A 75 7.82 16.34 5.17
CA VAL A 75 6.44 16.84 4.98
C VAL A 75 5.82 16.25 3.73
N GLU A 76 6.60 16.07 2.67
CA GLU A 76 6.12 15.41 1.45
C GLU A 76 5.65 13.99 1.73
N CYS A 77 6.38 13.24 2.58
CA CYS A 77 5.94 11.90 2.98
C CYS A 77 4.55 11.94 3.63
N LYS A 78 4.31 12.92 4.50
CA LYS A 78 3.03 13.06 5.19
C LYS A 78 1.90 13.43 4.23
N GLU A 79 2.16 14.35 3.32
CA GLU A 79 1.19 14.75 2.31
C GLU A 79 0.79 13.59 1.39
N LEU A 80 1.79 12.83 0.93
CA LEU A 80 1.53 11.68 0.07
C LEU A 80 0.77 10.58 0.81
N GLN A 81 1.14 10.29 2.06
CA GLN A 81 0.39 9.30 2.85
C GLN A 81 -1.05 9.75 3.11
N GLY A 82 -1.27 11.05 3.29
CA GLY A 82 -2.62 11.59 3.41
C GLY A 82 -3.47 11.36 2.16
N ARG A 83 -2.87 11.50 0.98
CA ARG A 83 -3.53 11.21 -0.30
C ARG A 83 -3.77 9.72 -0.48
N ILE A 84 -2.77 8.90 -0.14
CA ILE A 84 -2.86 7.44 -0.20
C ILE A 84 -3.97 6.93 0.72
N GLU A 85 -4.09 7.49 1.91
CA GLU A 85 -5.13 7.12 2.88
C GLU A 85 -6.53 7.22 2.25
N LYS A 86 -6.81 8.30 1.54
CA LYS A 86 -8.11 8.50 0.87
C LYS A 86 -8.34 7.49 -0.24
N ILE A 87 -7.30 7.21 -1.04
CA ILE A 87 -7.39 6.22 -2.11
C ILE A 87 -7.67 4.84 -1.51
N MET A 88 -6.97 4.49 -0.44
CA MET A 88 -7.13 3.19 0.23
C MET A 88 -8.53 3.07 0.85
N GLU A 89 -9.06 4.13 1.44
CA GLU A 89 -10.43 4.13 1.97
C GLU A 89 -11.46 3.83 0.88
N ASP A 90 -11.28 4.42 -0.31
CA ASP A 90 -12.16 4.15 -1.45
C ASP A 90 -12.09 2.69 -1.91
N GLN A 91 -10.99 2.02 -1.62
CA GLN A 91 -10.81 0.60 -1.91
C GLN A 91 -11.23 -0.30 -0.74
N GLY A 92 -11.76 0.27 0.34
CA GLY A 92 -12.20 -0.48 1.51
C GLY A 92 -11.08 -0.82 2.49
N PHE A 93 -9.99 -0.08 2.46
CA PHE A 93 -8.83 -0.31 3.34
C PHE A 93 -8.67 0.82 4.34
N TYR A 94 -8.30 0.46 5.57
CA TYR A 94 -8.09 1.39 6.67
C TYR A 94 -6.74 1.14 7.31
N GLN A 95 -6.10 2.21 7.77
CA GLN A 95 -4.82 2.11 8.45
C GLN A 95 -4.95 1.33 9.75
N THR A 96 -3.99 0.45 10.02
CA THR A 96 -3.86 -0.29 11.26
C THR A 96 -2.56 0.12 11.97
N GLU A 97 -2.32 -0.46 13.15
CA GLU A 97 -1.07 -0.26 13.87
C GLU A 97 0.10 -0.85 13.09
N GLY A 98 1.28 -0.32 13.34
CA GLY A 98 2.51 -0.74 12.69
C GLY A 98 2.99 0.28 11.68
N GLY A 99 4.18 0.03 11.17
CA GLY A 99 4.82 0.92 10.22
C GLY A 99 6.05 1.61 10.78
N LEU A 100 6.45 2.68 10.12
CA LEU A 100 7.71 3.36 10.40
C LEU A 100 7.56 4.84 10.08
N ASP A 101 8.16 5.69 10.89
CA ASP A 101 8.24 7.13 10.63
C ASP A 101 9.63 7.59 11.06
N GLN A 102 10.62 7.48 10.16
CA GLN A 102 12.02 7.70 10.52
C GLN A 102 12.84 8.32 9.40
N TRP A 103 13.91 8.97 9.80
CA TRP A 103 15.04 9.30 8.93
C TRP A 103 15.97 8.09 8.89
N ILE A 104 16.33 7.63 7.70
CA ILE A 104 17.22 6.48 7.52
C ILE A 104 18.57 6.99 7.00
N PRO A 105 19.62 7.05 7.85
CA PRO A 105 20.90 7.64 7.46
C PRO A 105 21.58 6.96 6.28
N ASP A 106 21.46 5.64 6.18
CA ASP A 106 22.14 4.85 5.14
C ASP A 106 21.66 5.20 3.74
N ILE A 107 20.39 5.54 3.60
CA ILE A 107 19.79 5.90 2.31
C ILE A 107 19.51 7.40 2.19
N LYS A 108 19.73 8.15 3.27
CA LYS A 108 19.55 9.60 3.32
C LYS A 108 18.16 10.05 2.88
N ARG A 109 17.14 9.35 3.37
CA ARG A 109 15.73 9.66 3.12
C ARG A 109 14.90 9.48 4.37
N TYR A 110 13.79 10.21 4.42
CA TYR A 110 12.72 9.94 5.37
C TYR A 110 11.85 8.82 4.82
N VAL A 111 11.42 7.93 5.69
CA VAL A 111 10.50 6.84 5.35
C VAL A 111 9.27 6.96 6.24
N ASP A 112 8.11 7.01 5.60
CA ASP A 112 6.81 6.91 6.26
C ASP A 112 6.13 5.65 5.73
N ALA A 113 6.13 4.61 6.53
CA ALA A 113 5.52 3.33 6.16
C ALA A 113 4.27 3.13 7.01
N ARG A 114 3.14 2.83 6.35
CA ARG A 114 1.86 2.59 7.02
C ARG A 114 1.27 1.27 6.58
N THR A 115 0.56 0.63 7.49
CA THR A 115 -0.09 -0.66 7.24
C THR A 115 -1.58 -0.44 7.08
N TYR A 116 -2.15 -1.02 6.04
CA TYR A 116 -3.57 -0.91 5.69
C TYR A 116 -4.20 -2.29 5.65
N LYS A 117 -5.38 -2.40 6.24
CA LYS A 117 -6.15 -3.64 6.28
C LYS A 117 -7.46 -3.46 5.52
N GLY A 118 -7.84 -4.46 4.73
CA GLY A 118 -9.08 -4.46 3.99
C GLY A 118 -9.64 -5.85 3.83
N ARG A 119 -10.84 -5.93 3.29
CA ARG A 119 -11.57 -7.18 3.12
C ARG A 119 -12.21 -7.21 1.74
N SER A 120 -12.20 -8.39 1.11
CA SER A 120 -12.91 -8.57 -0.14
C SER A 120 -14.42 -8.58 0.06
N ALA A 121 -15.16 -8.34 -1.01
CA ALA A 121 -16.59 -8.66 -1.03
C ALA A 121 -16.78 -10.17 -0.91
N LEU A 122 -17.98 -10.59 -0.52
CA LEU A 122 -18.31 -12.02 -0.43
C LEU A 122 -18.27 -12.65 -1.82
N TYR A 123 -17.85 -13.91 -1.87
CA TYR A 123 -17.81 -14.75 -3.08
C TYR A 123 -16.79 -14.31 -4.16
N GLU A 124 -15.94 -13.36 -3.85
CA GLU A 124 -14.84 -13.00 -4.73
C GLU A 124 -13.65 -13.95 -4.51
N GLU A 125 -12.99 -14.33 -5.59
CA GLU A 125 -11.83 -15.24 -5.53
C GLU A 125 -10.51 -14.45 -5.51
N TYR A 126 -9.85 -14.51 -4.36
CA TYR A 126 -8.52 -13.91 -4.19
C TYR A 126 -7.50 -14.92 -3.72
#